data_788ac4b1c079cd0eafe6ad001d721c8f
#
_entry.id   788ac4b1c079cd0eafe6ad001d721c8f
#
_cell.length_a   1.000
_cell.length_b   1.000
_cell.length_c   1.000
_cell.angle_alpha   90.00
_cell.angle_beta   90.00
_cell.angle_gamma   90.00
#
_symmetry.space_group_name_H-M   'P 1'
#
loop_
_entity.id
_entity.type
_entity.pdbx_description
1 polymer ?
#
loop_
_entity_poly.entity_id
_entity_poly.type
_entity_poly.pdbx_seq_one_letter_code
_entity_poly.pdbx_strand_id
1 'polypeptide(L)'
;KNKKIWKIICIFAVIVYTLKNLLIGTDTDEGYGIMVGYRLAMGDRLLLDMWEPHQTSAIFTALFIGPFVRLTGGVNYLNLFLRVVFFPIQAGVSVFLYKTIRKTVPWVDVSVAALMGLLYYVTTPKSVFIPEYSNLHNWFFSLMVLCLLRYFGTKDSVGSRVEGKLGYLVLAGIFMTCDVLAYPSMVLVFLCCMGFLLLRKSKRKAREVLAYALPCVLSAGAMLGYLL
;
A
#
# COMPACT_ATOMS: atom_id res chain seq x y z
N LYS A 1 11.31 -21.67 -27.51
CA LYS A 1 12.08 -22.35 -26.43
C LYS A 1 12.62 -21.34 -25.42
N ASN A 2 13.21 -20.24 -25.84
CA ASN A 2 13.82 -19.22 -24.96
C ASN A 2 12.85 -18.55 -23.97
N LYS A 3 11.60 -18.23 -24.37
CA LYS A 3 10.61 -17.59 -23.49
C LYS A 3 10.25 -18.42 -22.24
N LYS A 4 10.28 -19.75 -22.34
CA LYS A 4 10.00 -20.65 -21.20
C LYS A 4 11.17 -20.64 -20.21
N ILE A 5 12.40 -20.62 -20.71
CA ILE A 5 13.63 -20.58 -19.90
C ILE A 5 13.68 -19.26 -19.09
N TRP A 6 13.44 -18.13 -19.74
CA TRP A 6 13.42 -16.84 -19.05
C TRP A 6 12.37 -16.76 -17.94
N LYS A 7 11.18 -17.32 -18.14
CA LYS A 7 10.15 -17.40 -17.09
C LYS A 7 10.65 -18.21 -15.88
N ILE A 8 11.31 -19.34 -16.11
CA ILE A 8 11.85 -20.18 -15.04
C ILE A 8 12.94 -19.43 -14.28
N ILE A 9 13.85 -18.75 -14.97
CA ILE A 9 14.91 -17.95 -14.34
C ILE A 9 14.31 -16.84 -13.48
N CYS A 10 13.32 -16.10 -13.98
CA CYS A 10 12.66 -15.04 -13.20
C CYS A 10 11.95 -15.59 -11.95
N ILE A 11 11.23 -16.71 -12.07
CA ILE A 11 10.56 -17.35 -10.93
C ILE A 11 11.60 -17.80 -9.89
N PHE A 12 12.67 -18.44 -10.34
CA PHE A 12 13.76 -18.89 -9.46
C PHE A 12 14.41 -17.70 -8.73
N ALA A 13 14.71 -16.62 -9.46
CA ALA A 13 15.28 -15.41 -8.86
C ALA A 13 14.35 -14.78 -7.79
N VAL A 14 13.04 -14.74 -8.05
CA VAL A 14 12.04 -14.27 -7.05
C VAL A 14 12.03 -15.17 -5.81
N ILE A 15 12.06 -16.49 -6.00
CA ILE A 15 12.09 -17.44 -4.87
C ILE A 15 13.36 -17.24 -4.04
N VAL A 16 14.53 -17.19 -4.68
CA VAL A 16 15.82 -16.99 -3.99
C VAL A 16 15.84 -15.65 -3.26
N TYR A 17 15.37 -14.57 -3.89
CA TYR A 17 15.25 -13.26 -3.26
C TYR A 17 14.36 -13.31 -2.01
N THR A 18 13.18 -13.93 -2.13
CA THR A 18 12.22 -14.05 -1.02
C THR A 18 12.81 -14.85 0.14
N LEU A 19 13.36 -16.04 -0.14
CA LEU A 19 13.95 -16.91 0.89
C LEU A 19 15.14 -16.23 1.60
N LYS A 20 16.01 -15.57 0.85
CA LYS A 20 17.13 -14.80 1.42
C LYS A 20 16.61 -13.77 2.42
N ASN A 21 15.60 -12.99 2.03
CA ASN A 21 15.12 -11.87 2.86
C ASN A 21 14.20 -12.31 4.00
N LEU A 22 13.62 -13.50 3.95
CA LEU A 22 12.96 -14.11 5.12
C LEU A 22 13.95 -14.44 6.23
N LEU A 23 15.18 -14.82 5.88
CA LEU A 23 16.20 -15.31 6.81
C LEU A 23 17.31 -14.31 7.14
N ILE A 24 17.27 -13.11 6.58
CA ILE A 24 18.25 -12.05 6.87
C ILE A 24 18.07 -11.52 8.31
N GLY A 25 19.14 -10.95 8.87
CA GLY A 25 19.08 -10.29 10.19
C GLY A 25 18.04 -9.15 10.25
N THR A 26 17.66 -8.76 11.45
CA THR A 26 16.69 -7.69 11.70
C THR A 26 17.33 -6.31 11.54
N ASP A 27 16.71 -5.44 10.79
CA ASP A 27 17.04 -4.02 10.70
C ASP A 27 16.47 -3.24 11.90
N THR A 28 17.07 -2.08 12.20
CA THR A 28 16.62 -1.21 13.30
C THR A 28 15.17 -0.72 13.07
N ASP A 29 14.84 -0.37 11.83
CA ASP A 29 13.50 0.11 11.47
C ASP A 29 12.45 -1.02 11.55
N GLU A 30 12.84 -2.28 11.32
CA GLU A 30 11.95 -3.43 11.59
C GLU A 30 11.65 -3.53 13.09
N GLY A 31 12.68 -3.42 13.94
CA GLY A 31 12.52 -3.42 15.40
C GLY A 31 11.58 -2.31 15.87
N TYR A 32 11.74 -1.11 15.32
CA TYR A 32 10.85 0.02 15.58
C TYR A 32 9.39 -0.27 15.19
N GLY A 33 9.15 -0.72 13.96
CA GLY A 33 7.81 -1.03 13.47
C GLY A 33 7.11 -2.13 14.28
N ILE A 34 7.86 -3.16 14.72
CA ILE A 34 7.36 -4.21 15.61
C ILE A 34 7.00 -3.63 16.98
N MET A 35 7.88 -2.82 17.57
CA MET A 35 7.66 -2.22 18.88
C MET A 35 6.39 -1.38 18.91
N VAL A 36 6.22 -0.47 17.96
CA VAL A 36 5.06 0.44 17.92
C VAL A 36 3.76 -0.35 17.71
N GLY A 37 3.78 -1.32 16.78
CA GLY A 37 2.63 -2.21 16.56
C GLY A 37 2.30 -3.11 17.76
N TYR A 38 3.31 -3.62 18.46
CA TYR A 38 3.14 -4.43 19.66
C TYR A 38 2.53 -3.64 20.81
N ARG A 39 3.03 -2.43 21.08
CA ARG A 39 2.49 -1.54 22.13
C ARG A 39 0.99 -1.29 21.91
N LEU A 40 0.59 -0.93 20.69
CA LEU A 40 -0.82 -0.75 20.35
C LEU A 40 -1.62 -2.06 20.52
N ALA A 41 -1.08 -3.20 20.09
CA ALA A 41 -1.74 -4.50 20.23
C ALA A 41 -1.91 -4.93 21.69
N MET A 42 -1.06 -4.44 22.60
CA MET A 42 -1.11 -4.70 24.06
C MET A 42 -1.98 -3.68 24.81
N GLY A 43 -2.52 -2.66 24.15
CA GLY A 43 -3.49 -1.73 24.73
C GLY A 43 -2.99 -0.31 24.96
N ASP A 44 -1.76 0.03 24.55
CA ASP A 44 -1.30 1.42 24.55
C ASP A 44 -2.16 2.24 23.58
N ARG A 45 -2.46 3.48 23.94
CA ARG A 45 -3.32 4.36 23.14
C ARG A 45 -2.49 5.29 22.27
N LEU A 46 -2.86 5.36 20.98
CA LEU A 46 -2.25 6.31 20.05
C LEU A 46 -2.42 7.75 20.53
N LEU A 47 -1.38 8.55 20.40
CA LEU A 47 -1.34 9.98 20.74
C LEU A 47 -1.53 10.29 22.23
N LEU A 48 -1.80 9.30 23.07
CA LEU A 48 -1.97 9.43 24.53
C LEU A 48 -0.83 8.75 25.30
N ASP A 49 -0.58 7.46 25.02
CA ASP A 49 0.46 6.67 25.68
C ASP A 49 1.70 6.51 24.77
N MET A 50 1.58 6.84 23.48
CA MET A 50 2.61 6.72 22.45
C MET A 50 2.87 8.10 21.80
N TRP A 51 4.14 8.47 21.66
CA TRP A 51 4.57 9.76 21.08
C TRP A 51 5.60 9.59 19.95
N GLU A 52 5.69 8.40 19.40
CA GLU A 52 6.63 8.09 18.34
C GLU A 52 6.18 8.68 17.00
N PRO A 53 7.13 9.12 16.15
CA PRO A 53 6.82 9.47 14.76
C PRO A 53 6.13 8.29 14.06
N HIS A 54 5.20 8.58 13.16
CA HIS A 54 4.46 7.56 12.40
C HIS A 54 3.67 6.54 13.24
N GLN A 55 3.39 6.82 14.51
CA GLN A 55 2.70 5.90 15.42
C GLN A 55 1.33 5.43 14.91
N THR A 56 0.63 6.23 14.10
CA THR A 56 -0.65 5.85 13.48
C THR A 56 -0.52 4.68 12.50
N SER A 57 0.69 4.41 11.98
CA SER A 57 0.96 3.21 11.17
C SER A 57 0.81 1.92 11.97
N ALA A 58 0.96 2.00 13.31
CA ALA A 58 0.79 0.87 14.22
C ALA A 58 -0.59 0.21 14.09
N ILE A 59 -1.63 0.96 13.69
CA ILE A 59 -2.98 0.42 13.45
C ILE A 59 -2.90 -0.79 12.50
N PHE A 60 -2.13 -0.68 11.42
CA PHE A 60 -2.00 -1.75 10.43
C PHE A 60 -1.12 -2.90 10.93
N THR A 61 0.00 -2.61 11.57
CA THR A 61 0.93 -3.63 12.07
C THR A 61 0.31 -4.41 13.24
N ALA A 62 -0.41 -3.73 14.13
CA ALA A 62 -1.11 -4.33 15.26
C ALA A 62 -2.18 -5.35 14.83
N LEU A 63 -2.80 -5.17 13.65
CA LEU A 63 -3.76 -6.14 13.09
C LEU A 63 -3.13 -7.53 12.88
N PHE A 64 -1.83 -7.61 12.65
CA PHE A 64 -1.10 -8.88 12.51
C PHE A 64 -0.48 -9.31 13.85
N ILE A 65 0.09 -8.38 14.61
CA ILE A 65 0.78 -8.67 15.88
C ILE A 65 -0.20 -9.17 16.94
N GLY A 66 -1.34 -8.52 17.11
CA GLY A 66 -2.32 -8.86 18.14
C GLY A 66 -2.81 -10.31 18.05
N PRO A 67 -3.32 -10.78 16.89
CA PRO A 67 -3.69 -12.18 16.70
C PRO A 67 -2.52 -13.14 16.88
N PHE A 68 -1.32 -12.81 16.36
CA PHE A 68 -0.14 -13.66 16.52
C PHE A 68 0.20 -13.89 17.99
N VAL A 69 0.32 -12.81 18.77
CA VAL A 69 0.68 -12.89 20.20
C VAL A 69 -0.38 -13.66 21.00
N ARG A 70 -1.66 -13.44 20.70
CA ARG A 70 -2.76 -14.18 21.37
C ARG A 70 -2.73 -15.67 21.06
N LEU A 71 -2.36 -16.05 19.84
CA LEU A 71 -2.33 -17.48 19.42
C LEU A 71 -1.07 -18.18 19.90
N THR A 72 0.08 -17.50 19.93
CA THR A 72 1.37 -18.12 20.29
C THR A 72 1.75 -17.95 21.77
N GLY A 73 1.09 -17.05 22.48
CA GLY A 73 1.41 -16.70 23.86
C GLY A 73 2.71 -15.89 24.02
N GLY A 74 3.33 -15.41 22.93
CA GLY A 74 4.58 -14.66 22.98
C GLY A 74 4.99 -13.99 21.68
N VAL A 75 6.20 -13.46 21.64
CA VAL A 75 6.76 -12.72 20.50
C VAL A 75 7.82 -13.51 19.71
N ASN A 76 8.08 -14.75 20.10
CA ASN A 76 9.05 -15.59 19.41
C ASN A 76 8.62 -15.79 17.95
N TYR A 77 9.57 -15.59 17.02
CA TYR A 77 9.34 -15.65 15.56
C TYR A 77 8.38 -14.59 15.00
N LEU A 78 7.98 -13.55 15.76
CA LEU A 78 7.09 -12.50 15.30
C LEU A 78 7.64 -11.79 14.06
N ASN A 79 8.94 -11.48 14.02
CA ASN A 79 9.58 -10.86 12.86
C ASN A 79 9.46 -11.76 11.61
N LEU A 80 9.76 -13.05 11.74
CA LEU A 80 9.60 -14.01 10.63
C LEU A 80 8.14 -14.07 10.14
N PHE A 81 7.19 -14.11 11.07
CA PHE A 81 5.77 -14.09 10.72
C PHE A 81 5.40 -12.83 9.94
N LEU A 82 5.82 -11.65 10.38
CA LEU A 82 5.53 -10.40 9.70
C LEU A 82 6.16 -10.34 8.30
N ARG A 83 7.35 -10.92 8.12
CA ARG A 83 7.97 -11.06 6.80
C ARG A 83 7.18 -12.02 5.90
N VAL A 84 6.68 -13.12 6.45
CA VAL A 84 5.79 -14.04 5.72
C VAL A 84 4.50 -13.33 5.28
N VAL A 85 3.98 -12.42 6.08
CA VAL A 85 2.82 -11.57 5.71
C VAL A 85 3.20 -10.54 4.65
N PHE A 86 4.40 -9.94 4.76
CA PHE A 86 4.87 -8.90 3.85
C PHE A 86 4.92 -9.35 2.37
N PHE A 87 5.56 -10.48 2.09
CA PHE A 87 5.84 -10.89 0.71
C PHE A 87 4.58 -11.16 -0.14
N PRO A 88 3.51 -11.80 0.35
CA PRO A 88 2.26 -11.91 -0.40
C PRO A 88 1.60 -10.56 -0.72
N ILE A 89 1.64 -9.61 0.21
CA ILE A 89 1.09 -8.27 -0.01
C ILE A 89 1.90 -7.55 -1.08
N GLN A 90 3.22 -7.55 -0.96
CA GLN A 90 4.14 -6.96 -1.94
C GLN A 90 3.92 -7.56 -3.34
N ALA A 91 3.76 -8.89 -3.41
CA ALA A 91 3.45 -9.57 -4.67
C ALA A 91 2.09 -9.15 -5.23
N GLY A 92 1.07 -9.01 -4.38
CA GLY A 92 -0.26 -8.54 -4.76
C GLY A 92 -0.23 -7.15 -5.40
N VAL A 93 0.47 -6.20 -4.78
CA VAL A 93 0.64 -4.84 -5.32
C VAL A 93 1.42 -4.87 -6.65
N SER A 94 2.50 -5.66 -6.73
CA SER A 94 3.30 -5.86 -7.94
C SER A 94 2.45 -6.39 -9.12
N VAL A 95 1.63 -7.41 -8.87
CA VAL A 95 0.71 -7.97 -9.87
C VAL A 95 -0.38 -6.95 -10.26
N PHE A 96 -0.89 -6.17 -9.31
CA PHE A 96 -1.87 -5.14 -9.61
C PHE A 96 -1.27 -4.01 -10.45
N LEU A 97 -0.01 -3.62 -10.19
CA LEU A 97 0.76 -2.69 -11.01
C LEU A 97 0.89 -3.23 -12.45
N TYR A 98 1.39 -4.44 -12.62
CA TYR A 98 1.48 -5.08 -13.93
C TYR A 98 0.15 -5.05 -14.70
N LYS A 99 -0.94 -5.52 -14.06
CA LYS A 99 -2.29 -5.55 -14.67
C LYS A 99 -2.81 -4.15 -15.00
N THR A 100 -2.46 -3.15 -14.20
CA THR A 100 -2.90 -1.78 -14.43
C THR A 100 -2.16 -1.16 -15.60
N ILE A 101 -0.83 -1.25 -15.65
CA ILE A 101 -0.04 -0.76 -16.79
C ILE A 101 -0.53 -1.40 -18.09
N ARG A 102 -0.69 -2.73 -18.12
CA ARG A 102 -1.19 -3.44 -19.30
C ARG A 102 -2.55 -2.97 -19.79
N LYS A 103 -3.41 -2.52 -18.88
CA LYS A 103 -4.76 -2.06 -19.21
C LYS A 103 -4.82 -0.59 -19.60
N THR A 104 -4.05 0.28 -18.92
CA THR A 104 -4.19 1.73 -19.06
C THR A 104 -3.17 2.33 -20.03
N VAL A 105 -2.06 1.63 -20.29
CA VAL A 105 -0.95 2.08 -21.13
C VAL A 105 -0.66 1.03 -22.20
N PRO A 106 -1.53 0.88 -23.22
CA PRO A 106 -1.48 -0.24 -24.16
C PRO A 106 -0.24 -0.27 -25.07
N TRP A 107 0.47 0.85 -25.19
CA TRP A 107 1.74 0.94 -25.93
C TRP A 107 2.95 0.39 -25.17
N VAL A 108 2.82 0.13 -23.87
CA VAL A 108 3.88 -0.52 -23.08
C VAL A 108 3.91 -2.01 -23.40
N ASP A 109 5.09 -2.52 -23.80
CA ASP A 109 5.28 -3.95 -24.07
C ASP A 109 5.02 -4.81 -22.82
N VAL A 110 4.60 -6.05 -23.05
CA VAL A 110 4.34 -7.03 -21.97
C VAL A 110 5.57 -7.24 -21.10
N SER A 111 6.75 -7.30 -21.71
CA SER A 111 8.02 -7.55 -21.02
C SER A 111 8.39 -6.37 -20.13
N VAL A 112 8.17 -5.14 -20.61
CA VAL A 112 8.42 -3.90 -19.83
C VAL A 112 7.47 -3.82 -18.64
N ALA A 113 6.19 -4.08 -18.84
CA ALA A 113 5.22 -4.10 -17.76
C ALA A 113 5.54 -5.19 -16.71
N ALA A 114 5.99 -6.38 -17.16
CA ALA A 114 6.42 -7.44 -16.26
C ALA A 114 7.69 -7.06 -15.47
N LEU A 115 8.65 -6.41 -16.13
CA LEU A 115 9.85 -5.89 -15.49
C LEU A 115 9.51 -4.84 -14.42
N MET A 116 8.61 -3.91 -14.71
CA MET A 116 8.14 -2.93 -13.74
C MET A 116 7.52 -3.59 -12.50
N GLY A 117 6.69 -4.63 -12.71
CA GLY A 117 6.14 -5.41 -11.60
C GLY A 117 7.22 -6.12 -10.80
N LEU A 118 8.20 -6.74 -11.47
CA LEU A 118 9.31 -7.42 -10.81
C LEU A 118 10.19 -6.45 -10.03
N LEU A 119 10.55 -5.31 -10.62
CA LEU A 119 11.32 -4.26 -9.94
C LEU A 119 10.59 -3.76 -8.70
N TYR A 120 9.28 -3.51 -8.79
CA TYR A 120 8.48 -3.14 -7.64
C TYR A 120 8.53 -4.20 -6.54
N TYR A 121 8.45 -5.49 -6.90
CA TYR A 121 8.50 -6.59 -5.94
C TYR A 121 9.82 -6.65 -5.16
N VAL A 122 10.95 -6.43 -5.84
CA VAL A 122 12.28 -6.51 -5.22
C VAL A 122 12.75 -5.20 -4.59
N THR A 123 12.04 -4.10 -4.81
CA THR A 123 12.39 -2.80 -4.23
C THR A 123 11.60 -2.59 -2.94
N THR A 124 12.30 -2.39 -1.84
CA THR A 124 11.73 -2.02 -0.55
C THR A 124 12.43 -0.79 0.00
N PRO A 125 11.70 0.11 0.65
CA PRO A 125 12.35 1.18 1.42
C PRO A 125 13.27 0.57 2.48
N LYS A 126 14.50 1.06 2.60
CA LYS A 126 15.43 0.76 3.71
C LYS A 126 15.70 -0.73 3.98
N SER A 127 15.55 -1.61 3.01
CA SER A 127 15.74 -3.08 3.18
C SER A 127 14.91 -3.71 4.31
N VAL A 128 13.76 -3.14 4.62
CA VAL A 128 12.80 -3.62 5.62
C VAL A 128 11.77 -4.52 4.94
N PHE A 129 11.41 -5.63 5.57
CA PHE A 129 10.53 -6.66 4.97
C PHE A 129 9.32 -6.99 5.86
N ILE A 130 8.82 -6.02 6.60
CA ILE A 130 7.61 -6.12 7.42
C ILE A 130 6.62 -5.01 7.07
N PRO A 131 5.32 -5.14 7.43
CA PRO A 131 4.33 -4.07 7.30
C PRO A 131 4.58 -2.94 8.31
N GLU A 132 5.60 -2.12 8.11
CA GLU A 132 5.91 -0.93 8.89
C GLU A 132 5.62 0.35 8.07
N TYR A 133 5.72 1.54 8.67
CA TYR A 133 5.25 2.80 8.10
C TYR A 133 5.76 3.07 6.67
N SER A 134 7.02 2.77 6.35
CA SER A 134 7.58 3.07 5.02
C SER A 134 7.08 2.11 3.95
N ASN A 135 6.92 0.82 4.28
CA ASN A 135 6.34 -0.18 3.39
C ASN A 135 4.84 0.02 3.21
N LEU A 136 4.12 0.36 4.29
CA LEU A 136 2.69 0.70 4.24
C LEU A 136 2.47 1.91 3.33
N HIS A 137 3.29 2.97 3.49
CA HIS A 137 3.29 4.12 2.60
C HIS A 137 3.51 3.71 1.14
N ASN A 138 4.56 2.93 0.87
CA ASN A 138 4.85 2.48 -0.49
C ASN A 138 3.67 1.69 -1.11
N TRP A 139 3.02 0.82 -0.35
CA TRP A 139 1.85 0.07 -0.82
C TRP A 139 0.64 0.95 -1.05
N PHE A 140 0.25 1.74 -0.05
CA PHE A 140 -0.97 2.53 -0.12
C PHE A 140 -0.87 3.65 -1.17
N PHE A 141 0.27 4.33 -1.24
CA PHE A 141 0.52 5.32 -2.28
C PHE A 141 0.47 4.69 -3.68
N SER A 142 1.16 3.56 -3.88
CA SER A 142 1.13 2.85 -5.16
C SER A 142 -0.27 2.41 -5.55
N LEU A 143 -1.02 1.81 -4.62
CA LEU A 143 -2.40 1.37 -4.85
C LEU A 143 -3.33 2.55 -5.18
N MET A 144 -3.17 3.68 -4.49
CA MET A 144 -3.89 4.93 -4.77
C MET A 144 -3.62 5.40 -6.19
N VAL A 145 -2.34 5.54 -6.58
CA VAL A 145 -1.95 5.96 -7.94
C VAL A 145 -2.48 4.99 -8.99
N LEU A 146 -2.37 3.68 -8.77
CA LEU A 146 -2.88 2.67 -9.70
C LEU A 146 -4.41 2.73 -9.86
N CYS A 147 -5.15 3.03 -8.79
CA CYS A 147 -6.59 3.24 -8.84
C CYS A 147 -6.93 4.53 -9.62
N LEU A 148 -6.19 5.62 -9.41
CA LEU A 148 -6.35 6.84 -10.21
C LEU A 148 -6.04 6.59 -11.70
N LEU A 149 -4.97 5.84 -12.01
CA LEU A 149 -4.66 5.44 -13.39
C LEU A 149 -5.79 4.61 -14.01
N ARG A 150 -6.40 3.69 -13.25
CA ARG A 150 -7.57 2.92 -13.70
C ARG A 150 -8.78 3.79 -13.94
N TYR A 151 -8.99 4.81 -13.13
CA TYR A 151 -10.09 5.74 -13.27
C TYR A 151 -9.92 6.64 -14.50
N PHE A 152 -8.76 7.30 -14.63
CA PHE A 152 -8.52 8.26 -15.70
C PHE A 152 -8.00 7.66 -17.02
N GLY A 153 -7.40 6.48 -16.97
CA GLY A 153 -6.81 5.80 -18.14
C GLY A 153 -7.78 4.92 -18.90
N THR A 154 -9.05 4.82 -18.48
CA THR A 154 -10.04 3.99 -19.20
C THR A 154 -10.42 4.65 -20.52
N LYS A 155 -10.41 3.86 -21.62
CA LYS A 155 -10.85 4.27 -22.95
C LYS A 155 -12.12 3.49 -23.33
N ASP A 156 -12.98 4.09 -24.15
CA ASP A 156 -14.10 3.39 -24.78
C ASP A 156 -13.65 2.55 -25.99
N SER A 157 -14.59 1.85 -26.61
CA SER A 157 -14.34 1.04 -27.81
C SER A 157 -13.93 1.87 -29.03
N VAL A 158 -14.12 3.17 -29.01
CA VAL A 158 -13.76 4.11 -30.07
C VAL A 158 -12.39 4.79 -29.77
N GLY A 159 -11.76 4.46 -28.62
CA GLY A 159 -10.47 5.03 -28.23
C GLY A 159 -10.56 6.37 -27.51
N SER A 160 -11.76 6.94 -27.34
CA SER A 160 -11.98 8.14 -26.54
C SER A 160 -11.81 7.86 -25.04
N ARG A 161 -11.25 8.82 -24.30
CA ARG A 161 -11.14 8.68 -22.84
C ARG A 161 -12.52 8.74 -22.21
N VAL A 162 -12.93 7.68 -21.55
CA VAL A 162 -14.15 7.61 -20.75
C VAL A 162 -13.80 7.59 -19.29
N GLU A 163 -14.56 8.29 -18.47
CA GLU A 163 -14.45 8.23 -17.02
C GLU A 163 -14.62 6.77 -16.55
N GLY A 164 -13.65 6.28 -15.80
CA GLY A 164 -13.65 4.92 -15.28
C GLY A 164 -14.76 4.71 -14.24
N LYS A 165 -14.85 3.48 -13.75
CA LYS A 165 -15.80 3.15 -12.67
C LYS A 165 -15.48 3.95 -11.43
N LEU A 166 -16.45 4.65 -10.87
CA LEU A 166 -16.32 5.48 -9.66
C LEU A 166 -15.72 4.71 -8.47
N GLY A 167 -15.93 3.39 -8.42
CA GLY A 167 -15.32 2.52 -7.41
C GLY A 167 -13.78 2.58 -7.35
N TYR A 168 -13.10 2.85 -8.48
CA TYR A 168 -11.64 3.07 -8.43
C TYR A 168 -11.28 4.36 -7.73
N LEU A 169 -12.12 5.39 -7.82
CA LEU A 169 -11.88 6.65 -7.13
C LEU A 169 -12.14 6.53 -5.62
N VAL A 170 -13.18 5.76 -5.24
CA VAL A 170 -13.44 5.40 -3.83
C VAL A 170 -12.25 4.61 -3.25
N LEU A 171 -11.75 3.60 -3.98
CA LEU A 171 -10.57 2.83 -3.57
C LEU A 171 -9.33 3.72 -3.46
N ALA A 172 -9.14 4.66 -4.39
CA ALA A 172 -8.04 5.63 -4.30
C ALA A 172 -8.16 6.49 -3.04
N GLY A 173 -9.36 6.93 -2.67
CA GLY A 173 -9.61 7.64 -1.41
C GLY A 173 -9.33 6.79 -0.18
N ILE A 174 -9.73 5.52 -0.17
CA ILE A 174 -9.44 4.57 0.92
C ILE A 174 -7.93 4.38 1.07
N PHE A 175 -7.21 4.09 -0.03
CA PHE A 175 -5.76 3.92 0.03
C PHE A 175 -5.04 5.20 0.43
N MET A 176 -5.51 6.37 -0.02
CA MET A 176 -4.98 7.66 0.42
C MET A 176 -5.19 7.88 1.92
N THR A 177 -6.35 7.49 2.45
CA THR A 177 -6.62 7.52 3.90
C THR A 177 -5.63 6.64 4.67
N CYS A 178 -5.45 5.40 4.22
CA CYS A 178 -4.49 4.47 4.82
C CYS A 178 -3.05 5.02 4.74
N ASP A 179 -2.73 5.69 3.63
CA ASP A 179 -1.41 6.31 3.42
C ASP A 179 -1.16 7.49 4.37
N VAL A 180 -2.14 8.37 4.56
CA VAL A 180 -2.06 9.46 5.55
C VAL A 180 -1.90 8.91 6.97
N LEU A 181 -2.59 7.82 7.32
CA LEU A 181 -2.41 7.16 8.62
C LEU A 181 -1.02 6.54 8.76
N ALA A 182 -0.48 5.94 7.70
CA ALA A 182 0.86 5.37 7.71
C ALA A 182 1.96 6.46 7.70
N TYR A 183 1.73 7.54 6.95
CA TYR A 183 2.70 8.61 6.73
C TYR A 183 2.00 9.98 6.69
N PRO A 184 1.83 10.66 7.83
CA PRO A 184 0.97 11.86 7.97
C PRO A 184 1.25 12.99 6.97
N SER A 185 2.51 13.17 6.51
CA SER A 185 2.84 14.19 5.50
C SER A 185 2.12 13.99 4.16
N MET A 186 1.56 12.81 3.90
CA MET A 186 0.79 12.49 2.69
C MET A 186 -0.54 13.26 2.61
N VAL A 187 -0.93 13.97 3.68
CA VAL A 187 -2.02 14.95 3.63
C VAL A 187 -1.80 16.02 2.54
N LEU A 188 -0.54 16.36 2.24
CA LEU A 188 -0.22 17.30 1.16
C LEU A 188 -0.58 16.72 -0.22
N VAL A 189 -0.29 15.43 -0.43
CA VAL A 189 -0.66 14.74 -1.67
C VAL A 189 -2.19 14.61 -1.78
N PHE A 190 -2.87 14.32 -0.67
CA PHE A 190 -4.34 14.36 -0.64
C PHE A 190 -4.89 15.71 -1.10
N LEU A 191 -4.36 16.82 -0.59
CA LEU A 191 -4.77 18.17 -0.98
C LEU A 191 -4.48 18.46 -2.45
N CYS A 192 -3.33 18.03 -2.99
CA CYS A 192 -3.00 18.15 -4.41
C CYS A 192 -3.98 17.36 -5.29
N CYS A 193 -4.32 16.12 -4.92
CA CYS A 193 -5.30 15.32 -5.65
C CYS A 193 -6.71 15.94 -5.58
N MET A 194 -7.10 16.48 -4.43
CA MET A 194 -8.35 17.23 -4.28
C MET A 194 -8.39 18.46 -5.15
N GLY A 195 -7.32 19.27 -5.16
CA GLY A 195 -7.18 20.43 -6.04
C GLY A 195 -7.32 20.04 -7.53
N PHE A 196 -6.67 18.96 -7.95
CA PHE A 196 -6.81 18.43 -9.30
C PHE A 196 -8.26 18.04 -9.64
N LEU A 197 -8.97 17.33 -8.75
CA LEU A 197 -10.37 16.95 -8.96
C LEU A 197 -11.30 18.17 -9.01
N LEU A 198 -11.04 19.19 -8.19
CA LEU A 198 -11.83 20.43 -8.17
C LEU A 198 -11.60 21.30 -9.42
N LEU A 199 -10.38 21.38 -9.92
CA LEU A 199 -10.02 22.19 -11.08
C LEU A 199 -10.37 21.52 -12.41
N ARG A 200 -10.45 20.19 -12.43
CA ARG A 200 -10.80 19.44 -13.63
C ARG A 200 -12.23 19.73 -14.08
N LYS A 201 -12.43 19.88 -15.40
CA LYS A 201 -13.78 19.93 -16.01
C LYS A 201 -14.35 18.49 -16.06
N SER A 202 -15.37 18.23 -15.26
CA SER A 202 -16.12 16.94 -15.25
C SER A 202 -17.61 17.20 -15.02
N LYS A 203 -18.44 16.44 -15.71
CA LYS A 203 -19.91 16.45 -15.50
C LYS A 203 -20.30 15.82 -14.16
N ARG A 204 -19.39 15.03 -13.54
CA ARG A 204 -19.63 14.28 -12.29
C ARG A 204 -18.76 14.82 -11.13
N LYS A 205 -18.25 16.04 -11.25
CA LYS A 205 -17.28 16.64 -10.31
C LYS A 205 -17.63 16.39 -8.83
N ALA A 206 -18.85 16.72 -8.41
CA ALA A 206 -19.26 16.56 -7.03
C ALA A 206 -19.19 15.10 -6.55
N ARG A 207 -19.58 14.14 -7.39
CA ARG A 207 -19.49 12.70 -7.07
C ARG A 207 -18.06 12.21 -7.02
N GLU A 208 -17.17 12.71 -7.89
CA GLU A 208 -15.75 12.38 -7.91
C GLU A 208 -15.06 12.88 -6.65
N VAL A 209 -15.28 14.15 -6.31
CA VAL A 209 -14.76 14.77 -5.09
C VAL A 209 -15.23 14.03 -3.85
N LEU A 210 -16.54 13.75 -3.77
CA LEU A 210 -17.11 13.02 -2.64
C LEU A 210 -16.55 11.60 -2.53
N ALA A 211 -16.46 10.87 -3.65
CA ALA A 211 -15.94 9.51 -3.69
C ALA A 211 -14.49 9.41 -3.19
N TYR A 212 -13.67 10.40 -3.51
CA TYR A 212 -12.27 10.43 -3.07
C TYR A 212 -12.11 10.97 -1.63
N ALA A 213 -12.84 12.02 -1.26
CA ALA A 213 -12.67 12.70 0.02
C ALA A 213 -13.38 11.99 1.20
N LEU A 214 -14.52 11.33 0.95
CA LEU A 214 -15.34 10.76 2.02
C LEU A 214 -14.58 9.79 2.93
N PRO A 215 -13.78 8.83 2.43
CA PRO A 215 -12.99 7.95 3.28
C PRO A 215 -12.05 8.73 4.23
N CYS A 216 -11.38 9.79 3.72
CA CYS A 216 -10.47 10.61 4.51
C CYS A 216 -11.22 11.39 5.61
N VAL A 217 -12.36 11.98 5.27
CA VAL A 217 -13.18 12.74 6.23
C VAL A 217 -13.72 11.83 7.33
N LEU A 218 -14.22 10.64 6.96
CA LEU A 218 -14.72 9.66 7.95
C LEU A 218 -13.61 9.18 8.89
N SER A 219 -12.41 8.91 8.35
CA SER A 219 -11.26 8.50 9.17
C SER A 219 -10.80 9.61 10.10
N ALA A 220 -10.73 10.86 9.62
CA ALA A 220 -10.39 12.01 10.47
C ALA A 220 -11.43 12.19 11.59
N GLY A 221 -12.73 12.07 11.30
CA GLY A 221 -13.80 12.10 12.29
C GLY A 221 -13.68 10.98 13.33
N ALA A 222 -13.37 9.76 12.88
CA ALA A 222 -13.15 8.62 13.78
C ALA A 222 -11.94 8.84 14.71
N MET A 223 -10.83 9.40 14.18
CA MET A 223 -9.65 9.73 14.99
C MET A 223 -9.96 10.82 16.02
N LEU A 224 -10.71 11.86 15.65
CA LEU A 224 -11.13 12.88 16.59
C LEU A 224 -12.03 12.29 17.69
N GLY A 225 -12.98 11.43 17.33
CA GLY A 225 -13.84 10.75 18.31
C GLY A 225 -13.09 9.74 19.20
N TYR A 226 -11.95 9.23 18.76
CA TYR A 226 -11.08 8.39 19.58
C TYR A 226 -10.27 9.21 20.63
N LEU A 227 -9.96 10.48 20.32
CA LEU A 227 -9.17 11.36 21.19
C LEU A 227 -10.02 12.11 22.23
N LEU A 228 -11.32 12.24 22.00
CA LEU A 228 -12.29 12.90 22.90
C LEU A 228 -12.88 11.91 23.91
#